data_7c285e7bf66043ac742dfc927030a2c8
#
_entry.id   7c285e7bf66043ac742dfc927030a2c8
#
_cell.length_a   1.000
_cell.length_b   1.000
_cell.length_c   1.000
_cell.angle_alpha   90.00
_cell.angle_beta   90.00
_cell.angle_gamma   90.00
#
_symmetry.space_group_name_H-M   'P 1'
#
loop_
_entity.id
_entity.type
_entity.pdbx_description
1 polymer ?
#
loop_
_entity_poly.entity_id
_entity_poly.type
_entity_poly.pdbx_seq_one_letter_code
_entity_poly.pdbx_strand_id
1 'polypeptide(L)'
;MTIYFAPMEGITDGILRQVHNRIFGGIDVYCLPFHKLTQSLSLLTREERDIAPEENEGLNVLPQALTRDPEQLSAWLYYVSECGYSCADLNLGCPSPTVTRRGRGSAMLQDPACLRSFLDRLFSNTLPAALSIKTRIGYESTEEWPLLADLFADYPFAHVTIHVRTTREQYTGAVHPEAFELALQKGIPHPVYNGDLRSLEDVRAFAERFPTAEAVMIGRGLLADPALARRIRGGKEAGKDELRNWYTALYEGWKERFDRTIALGRIKKLMEWPSEGDIRRKRLLRRADGIESCISAVVGE
;
A
#
# COMPACT_ATOMS: atom_id res chain seq x y z
N MET A 1 1.11 -14.81 -10.78
CA MET A 1 0.78 -13.38 -10.50
C MET A 1 1.33 -13.00 -9.15
N THR A 2 2.14 -11.96 -9.08
CA THR A 2 2.72 -11.40 -7.85
C THR A 2 1.67 -10.58 -7.08
N ILE A 3 1.58 -10.77 -5.77
CA ILE A 3 0.60 -10.08 -4.91
C ILE A 3 1.34 -9.16 -3.95
N TYR A 4 1.07 -7.86 -4.08
CA TYR A 4 1.57 -6.82 -3.18
C TYR A 4 0.50 -6.47 -2.14
N PHE A 5 0.88 -6.36 -0.87
CA PHE A 5 0.03 -5.75 0.14
C PHE A 5 0.26 -4.23 0.12
N ALA A 6 -0.80 -3.46 -0.19
CA ALA A 6 -0.70 -2.01 -0.33
C ALA A 6 -0.27 -1.31 0.96
N PRO A 7 0.53 -0.23 0.86
CA PRO A 7 0.90 0.58 2.02
C PRO A 7 -0.29 1.41 2.50
N MET A 8 -0.61 1.33 3.79
CA MET A 8 -1.68 2.13 4.41
C MET A 8 -1.19 2.76 5.71
N GLU A 9 -1.02 4.09 5.69
CA GLU A 9 -0.49 4.85 6.82
C GLU A 9 -1.31 4.61 8.09
N GLY A 10 -0.62 4.27 9.19
CA GLY A 10 -1.23 3.99 10.49
C GLY A 10 -1.95 2.64 10.59
N ILE A 11 -1.87 1.77 9.57
CA ILE A 11 -2.51 0.44 9.56
C ILE A 11 -1.46 -0.65 9.32
N THR A 12 -0.78 -0.65 8.17
CA THR A 12 0.11 -1.74 7.72
C THR A 12 1.53 -1.59 8.30
N ASP A 13 1.65 -1.50 9.63
CA ASP A 13 2.94 -1.47 10.35
C ASP A 13 3.59 -2.87 10.44
N GLY A 14 4.81 -2.94 11.02
CA GLY A 14 5.57 -4.18 11.16
C GLY A 14 4.79 -5.28 11.88
N ILE A 15 4.03 -4.93 12.93
CA ILE A 15 3.22 -5.91 13.66
C ILE A 15 2.18 -6.55 12.75
N LEU A 16 1.42 -5.71 12.00
CA LEU A 16 0.40 -6.23 11.08
C LEU A 16 1.04 -7.13 10.01
N ARG A 17 2.15 -6.71 9.41
CA ARG A 17 2.83 -7.50 8.37
C ARG A 17 3.28 -8.87 8.89
N GLN A 18 3.96 -8.90 10.05
CA GLN A 18 4.45 -10.13 10.66
C GLN A 18 3.31 -11.07 11.07
N VAL A 19 2.27 -10.55 11.73
CA VAL A 19 1.13 -11.36 12.15
C VAL A 19 0.34 -11.87 10.94
N HIS A 20 0.17 -11.04 9.89
CA HIS A 20 -0.49 -11.45 8.66
C HIS A 20 0.27 -12.60 7.96
N ASN A 21 1.59 -12.43 7.77
CA ASN A 21 2.40 -13.45 7.11
C ASN A 21 2.39 -14.77 7.88
N ARG A 22 2.50 -14.72 9.20
CA ARG A 22 2.51 -15.92 10.07
C ARG A 22 1.20 -16.69 10.03
N ILE A 23 0.05 -15.98 9.97
CA ILE A 23 -1.28 -16.64 10.08
C ILE A 23 -1.83 -16.99 8.70
N PHE A 24 -1.78 -16.07 7.74
CA PHE A 24 -2.43 -16.24 6.45
C PHE A 24 -1.45 -16.46 5.30
N GLY A 25 -0.34 -15.73 5.29
CA GLY A 25 0.64 -15.79 4.20
C GLY A 25 0.08 -15.40 2.84
N GLY A 26 0.73 -15.88 1.77
CA GLY A 26 0.26 -15.68 0.39
C GLY A 26 0.63 -14.34 -0.25
N ILE A 27 1.23 -13.41 0.48
CA ILE A 27 1.74 -12.13 -0.02
C ILE A 27 3.19 -12.33 -0.48
N ASP A 28 3.54 -11.79 -1.65
CA ASP A 28 4.92 -11.81 -2.16
C ASP A 28 5.72 -10.59 -1.69
N VAL A 29 5.06 -9.42 -1.59
CA VAL A 29 5.70 -8.17 -1.20
C VAL A 29 4.79 -7.36 -0.28
N TYR A 30 5.28 -6.99 0.89
CA TYR A 30 4.61 -6.06 1.81
C TYR A 30 5.15 -4.64 1.59
N CYS A 31 4.30 -3.72 1.11
CA CYS A 31 4.71 -2.33 0.95
C CYS A 31 4.60 -1.58 2.27
N LEU A 32 5.67 -0.87 2.64
CA LEU A 32 5.68 -0.08 3.87
C LEU A 32 4.89 1.23 3.68
N PRO A 33 4.23 1.74 4.73
CA PRO A 33 3.76 3.11 4.74
C PRO A 33 4.90 4.09 4.42
N PHE A 34 4.58 5.18 3.74
CA PHE A 34 5.62 6.09 3.27
C PHE A 34 6.35 6.82 4.40
N HIS A 35 7.66 6.99 4.23
CA HIS A 35 8.52 7.84 5.03
C HIS A 35 8.47 9.26 4.48
N LYS A 36 8.15 10.25 5.34
CA LYS A 36 8.13 11.68 4.96
C LYS A 36 9.55 12.23 5.02
N LEU A 37 10.20 12.35 3.87
CA LEU A 37 11.58 12.84 3.84
C LEU A 37 11.68 14.32 4.20
N THR A 38 12.73 14.66 4.94
CA THR A 38 13.10 16.01 5.35
C THR A 38 14.54 16.30 4.93
N GLN A 39 14.97 17.56 4.98
CA GLN A 39 16.34 17.94 4.60
C GLN A 39 17.43 17.24 5.44
N SER A 40 17.14 16.93 6.70
CA SER A 40 18.09 16.27 7.60
C SER A 40 18.10 14.74 7.49
N LEU A 41 17.29 14.13 6.61
CA LEU A 41 17.01 12.69 6.57
C LEU A 41 16.59 12.10 7.94
N SER A 42 16.20 12.96 8.87
CA SER A 42 15.72 12.53 10.18
C SER A 42 14.38 11.82 9.98
N LEU A 43 14.40 10.50 10.10
CA LEU A 43 13.19 9.68 10.18
C LEU A 43 12.56 9.85 11.57
N LEU A 44 11.24 9.71 11.63
CA LEU A 44 10.57 9.55 12.93
C LEU A 44 10.90 8.16 13.48
N THR A 45 10.97 8.01 14.80
CA THR A 45 11.23 6.72 15.46
C THR A 45 10.34 5.59 14.94
N ARG A 46 9.12 5.91 14.54
CA ARG A 46 8.21 4.95 13.91
C ARG A 46 8.70 4.53 12.51
N GLU A 47 9.18 5.47 11.72
CA GLU A 47 9.65 5.23 10.34
C GLU A 47 10.98 4.44 10.36
N GLU A 48 11.89 4.76 11.29
CA GLU A 48 13.12 3.99 11.52
C GLU A 48 12.81 2.54 11.89
N ARG A 49 11.86 2.35 12.78
CA ARG A 49 11.42 1.01 13.17
C ARG A 49 10.78 0.25 12.02
N ASP A 50 9.87 0.90 11.25
CA ASP A 50 9.17 0.24 10.14
C ASP A 50 10.12 -0.28 9.06
N ILE A 51 11.27 0.38 8.83
CA ILE A 51 12.29 -0.03 7.86
C ILE A 51 13.37 -0.95 8.44
N ALA A 52 13.47 -1.07 9.76
CA ALA A 52 14.48 -1.88 10.42
C ALA A 52 14.38 -3.35 9.94
N PRO A 53 15.50 -3.98 9.52
CA PRO A 53 15.49 -5.36 9.03
C PRO A 53 14.89 -6.35 10.03
N GLU A 54 15.11 -6.14 11.33
CA GLU A 54 14.63 -6.99 12.42
C GLU A 54 13.09 -7.02 12.51
N GLU A 55 12.46 -5.89 12.22
CA GLU A 55 10.99 -5.79 12.18
C GLU A 55 10.36 -6.47 10.98
N ASN A 56 11.18 -6.76 9.97
CA ASN A 56 10.78 -7.30 8.69
C ASN A 56 11.41 -8.67 8.40
N GLU A 57 11.96 -9.33 9.42
CA GLU A 57 12.64 -10.62 9.26
C GLU A 57 11.72 -11.66 8.60
N GLY A 58 12.22 -12.32 7.56
CA GLY A 58 11.47 -13.32 6.79
C GLY A 58 10.40 -12.75 5.86
N LEU A 59 10.26 -11.42 5.76
CA LEU A 59 9.35 -10.75 4.83
C LEU A 59 10.11 -10.12 3.66
N ASN A 60 9.54 -10.21 2.47
CA ASN A 60 9.95 -9.35 1.38
C ASN A 60 9.17 -8.03 1.50
N VAL A 61 9.84 -6.95 1.83
CA VAL A 61 9.20 -5.64 2.02
C VAL A 61 9.73 -4.61 1.04
N LEU A 62 8.88 -3.66 0.68
CA LEU A 62 9.18 -2.55 -0.22
C LEU A 62 9.04 -1.23 0.56
N PRO A 63 10.15 -0.60 0.97
CA PRO A 63 10.14 0.71 1.59
C PRO A 63 9.61 1.78 0.64
N GLN A 64 8.83 2.74 1.14
CA GLN A 64 8.26 3.81 0.32
C GLN A 64 8.62 5.19 0.86
N ALA A 65 9.08 6.08 -0.02
CA ALA A 65 9.37 7.49 0.27
C ALA A 65 8.22 8.42 -0.12
N LEU A 66 8.12 9.55 0.59
CA LEU A 66 7.27 10.68 0.23
C LEU A 66 8.10 11.96 0.21
N THR A 67 8.46 12.42 -0.98
CA THR A 67 9.21 13.66 -1.19
C THR A 67 8.85 14.26 -2.56
N ARG A 68 9.27 15.50 -2.79
CA ARG A 68 9.30 16.18 -4.09
C ARG A 68 10.70 16.71 -4.43
N ASP A 69 11.69 16.28 -3.70
CA ASP A 69 13.08 16.69 -3.80
C ASP A 69 13.93 15.48 -4.21
N PRO A 70 14.57 15.52 -5.41
CA PRO A 70 15.31 14.37 -5.92
C PRO A 70 16.58 14.09 -5.12
N GLU A 71 17.19 15.09 -4.47
CA GLU A 71 18.36 14.90 -3.62
C GLU A 71 17.99 14.18 -2.32
N GLN A 72 16.86 14.55 -1.71
CA GLN A 72 16.33 13.84 -0.55
C GLN A 72 16.04 12.38 -0.89
N LEU A 73 15.44 12.11 -2.06
CA LEU A 73 15.17 10.75 -2.50
C LEU A 73 16.45 9.97 -2.72
N SER A 74 17.43 10.55 -3.41
CA SER A 74 18.74 9.92 -3.66
C SER A 74 19.43 9.55 -2.35
N ALA A 75 19.52 10.48 -1.40
CA ALA A 75 20.14 10.23 -0.10
C ALA A 75 19.39 9.15 0.70
N TRP A 76 18.05 9.13 0.64
CA TRP A 76 17.24 8.11 1.30
C TRP A 76 17.41 6.72 0.63
N LEU A 77 17.60 6.65 -0.68
CA LEU A 77 17.90 5.40 -1.37
C LEU A 77 19.24 4.79 -0.92
N TYR A 78 20.24 5.62 -0.62
CA TYR A 78 21.49 5.13 -0.01
C TYR A 78 21.23 4.50 1.35
N TYR A 79 20.48 5.18 2.22
CA TYR A 79 20.10 4.65 3.54
C TYR A 79 19.33 3.33 3.43
N VAL A 80 18.35 3.24 2.51
CA VAL A 80 17.58 2.02 2.26
C VAL A 80 18.46 0.87 1.80
N SER A 81 19.42 1.17 0.90
CA SER A 81 20.41 0.19 0.43
C SER A 81 21.32 -0.31 1.55
N GLU A 82 21.75 0.58 2.46
CA GLU A 82 22.53 0.20 3.65
C GLU A 82 21.73 -0.69 4.62
N CYS A 83 20.41 -0.51 4.68
CA CYS A 83 19.51 -1.43 5.40
C CYS A 83 19.31 -2.79 4.70
N GLY A 84 19.92 -3.01 3.52
CA GLY A 84 19.86 -4.26 2.77
C GLY A 84 18.73 -4.38 1.76
N TYR A 85 17.97 -3.32 1.51
CA TYR A 85 16.88 -3.34 0.53
C TYR A 85 17.40 -3.00 -0.87
N SER A 86 17.12 -3.87 -1.83
CA SER A 86 17.55 -3.71 -3.24
C SER A 86 16.58 -2.87 -4.08
N CYS A 87 15.39 -2.60 -3.58
CA CYS A 87 14.35 -1.81 -4.24
C CYS A 87 13.61 -0.92 -3.23
N ALA A 88 13.22 0.26 -3.67
CA ALA A 88 12.37 1.18 -2.90
C ALA A 88 11.35 1.87 -3.81
N ASP A 89 10.31 2.43 -3.22
CA ASP A 89 9.16 3.01 -3.93
C ASP A 89 9.02 4.51 -3.65
N LEU A 90 8.64 5.27 -4.67
CA LEU A 90 8.25 6.68 -4.53
C LEU A 90 6.73 6.82 -4.57
N ASN A 91 6.16 7.47 -3.55
CA ASN A 91 4.73 7.75 -3.51
C ASN A 91 4.37 8.95 -4.37
N LEU A 92 3.70 8.69 -5.50
CA LEU A 92 3.07 9.67 -6.40
C LEU A 92 1.54 9.57 -6.39
N GLY A 93 0.95 8.89 -5.38
CA GLY A 93 -0.48 8.58 -5.38
C GLY A 93 -1.27 9.01 -4.15
N CYS A 94 -0.63 9.47 -3.07
CA CYS A 94 -1.35 9.87 -1.85
C CYS A 94 -2.21 11.12 -2.07
N PRO A 95 -3.56 11.03 -1.93
CA PRO A 95 -4.46 12.16 -2.18
C PRO A 95 -4.72 13.01 -0.93
N SER A 96 -4.09 12.69 0.20
CA SER A 96 -4.34 13.37 1.48
C SER A 96 -4.01 14.86 1.38
N PRO A 97 -4.92 15.77 1.83
CA PRO A 97 -4.64 17.22 1.85
C PRO A 97 -3.38 17.59 2.63
N THR A 98 -3.00 16.82 3.65
CA THR A 98 -1.76 17.05 4.42
C THR A 98 -0.50 16.76 3.60
N VAL A 99 -0.62 15.99 2.53
CA VAL A 99 0.46 15.65 1.59
C VAL A 99 0.42 16.58 0.38
N THR A 100 -0.75 16.68 -0.28
CA THR A 100 -0.91 17.42 -1.55
C THR A 100 -0.71 18.92 -1.41
N ARG A 101 -1.13 19.53 -0.28
CA ARG A 101 -0.85 20.97 -0.01
C ARG A 101 0.65 21.30 0.07
N ARG A 102 1.51 20.29 0.25
CA ARG A 102 2.97 20.44 0.24
C ARG A 102 3.61 20.08 -1.11
N GLY A 103 2.80 19.88 -2.15
CA GLY A 103 3.24 19.49 -3.49
C GLY A 103 3.86 18.10 -3.57
N ARG A 104 3.49 17.17 -2.65
CA ARG A 104 4.00 15.80 -2.58
C ARG A 104 2.91 14.80 -2.95
N GLY A 105 3.30 13.54 -3.13
CA GLY A 105 2.36 12.47 -3.47
C GLY A 105 1.67 12.76 -4.79
N SER A 106 0.35 12.61 -4.86
CA SER A 106 -0.39 12.80 -6.11
C SER A 106 -0.40 14.25 -6.64
N ALA A 107 -0.04 15.23 -5.80
CA ALA A 107 0.10 16.62 -6.29
C ALA A 107 1.23 16.80 -7.31
N MET A 108 2.23 15.89 -7.34
CA MET A 108 3.29 15.92 -8.35
C MET A 108 2.78 15.59 -9.76
N LEU A 109 1.62 14.96 -9.89
CA LEU A 109 0.99 14.64 -11.17
C LEU A 109 0.39 15.87 -11.89
N GLN A 110 0.19 16.98 -11.17
CA GLN A 110 -0.39 18.22 -11.73
C GLN A 110 0.55 18.92 -12.73
N ASP A 111 1.86 18.68 -12.62
CA ASP A 111 2.87 19.27 -13.49
C ASP A 111 3.81 18.19 -14.03
N PRO A 112 3.44 17.53 -15.15
CA PRO A 112 4.28 16.51 -15.77
C PRO A 112 5.67 17.00 -16.20
N ALA A 113 5.84 18.27 -16.52
CA ALA A 113 7.14 18.84 -16.89
C ALA A 113 8.06 18.95 -15.66
N CYS A 114 7.53 19.41 -14.52
CA CYS A 114 8.25 19.43 -13.25
C CYS A 114 8.59 18.01 -12.79
N LEU A 115 7.64 17.07 -12.93
CA LEU A 115 7.87 15.66 -12.61
C LEU A 115 8.95 15.03 -13.49
N ARG A 116 8.97 15.34 -14.79
CA ARG A 116 10.04 14.92 -15.71
C ARG A 116 11.39 15.46 -15.25
N SER A 117 11.49 16.75 -14.94
CA SER A 117 12.74 17.35 -14.45
C SER A 117 13.23 16.72 -13.15
N PHE A 118 12.31 16.34 -12.27
CA PHE A 118 12.62 15.59 -11.03
C PHE A 118 13.21 14.22 -11.36
N LEU A 119 12.60 13.47 -12.27
CA LEU A 119 13.04 12.13 -12.67
C LEU A 119 14.37 12.17 -13.44
N ASP A 120 14.53 13.11 -14.38
CA ASP A 120 15.77 13.32 -15.13
C ASP A 120 16.95 13.56 -14.18
N ARG A 121 16.74 14.44 -13.19
CA ARG A 121 17.79 14.75 -12.19
C ARG A 121 18.09 13.54 -11.31
N LEU A 122 17.08 12.77 -10.91
CA LEU A 122 17.29 11.57 -10.11
C LEU A 122 18.05 10.48 -10.88
N PHE A 123 17.64 10.21 -12.12
CA PHE A 123 18.26 9.18 -12.97
C PHE A 123 19.53 9.64 -13.72
N SER A 124 19.95 10.90 -13.55
CA SER A 124 21.25 11.36 -14.06
C SER A 124 22.43 10.66 -13.35
N ASN A 125 22.18 10.04 -12.21
CA ASN A 125 23.15 9.28 -11.43
C ASN A 125 22.73 7.81 -11.31
N THR A 126 23.70 6.93 -11.08
CA THR A 126 23.40 5.54 -10.71
C THR A 126 22.76 5.49 -9.33
N LEU A 127 21.59 4.88 -9.23
CA LEU A 127 20.89 4.72 -7.97
C LEU A 127 21.43 3.51 -7.19
N PRO A 128 21.58 3.60 -5.85
CA PRO A 128 22.10 2.52 -5.01
C PRO A 128 21.09 1.38 -4.82
N ALA A 129 19.79 1.65 -5.02
CA ALA A 129 18.70 0.68 -5.03
C ALA A 129 17.79 0.96 -6.24
N ALA A 130 17.15 -0.08 -6.76
CA ALA A 130 16.17 0.08 -7.83
C ALA A 130 14.99 0.92 -7.34
N LEU A 131 14.44 1.76 -8.22
CA LEU A 131 13.30 2.61 -7.89
C LEU A 131 12.03 2.09 -8.56
N SER A 132 10.97 1.93 -7.79
CA SER A 132 9.60 1.80 -8.26
C SER A 132 8.80 3.06 -7.93
N ILE A 133 7.62 3.18 -8.52
CA ILE A 133 6.67 4.24 -8.17
C ILE A 133 5.28 3.68 -7.91
N LYS A 134 4.56 4.33 -6.98
CA LYS A 134 3.13 4.09 -6.80
C LYS A 134 2.35 5.36 -7.13
N THR A 135 1.61 5.33 -8.23
CA THR A 135 0.94 6.50 -8.80
C THR A 135 -0.58 6.35 -8.86
N ARG A 136 -1.25 7.43 -9.24
CA ARG A 136 -2.61 7.50 -9.76
C ARG A 136 -2.58 7.87 -11.24
N ILE A 137 -3.75 7.80 -11.90
CA ILE A 137 -3.89 8.05 -13.33
C ILE A 137 -4.08 9.53 -13.69
N GLY A 138 -3.94 10.40 -12.71
CA GLY A 138 -4.05 11.85 -12.85
C GLY A 138 -4.44 12.51 -11.53
N TYR A 139 -4.45 13.84 -11.53
CA TYR A 139 -4.87 14.65 -10.38
C TYR A 139 -6.34 15.05 -10.50
N GLU A 140 -6.72 15.78 -11.55
CA GLU A 140 -8.08 16.28 -11.79
C GLU A 140 -8.91 15.31 -12.64
N SER A 141 -8.33 14.79 -13.74
CA SER A 141 -9.04 14.05 -14.79
C SER A 141 -8.25 12.84 -15.28
N THR A 142 -8.98 11.85 -15.79
CA THR A 142 -8.41 10.66 -16.48
C THR A 142 -7.74 11.05 -17.81
N GLU A 143 -8.05 12.21 -18.38
CA GLU A 143 -7.43 12.73 -19.60
C GLU A 143 -5.95 13.08 -19.43
N GLU A 144 -5.48 13.19 -18.18
CA GLU A 144 -4.07 13.41 -17.86
C GLU A 144 -3.23 12.11 -18.03
N TRP A 145 -3.89 10.95 -17.98
CA TRP A 145 -3.19 9.67 -17.94
C TRP A 145 -2.33 9.35 -19.16
N PRO A 146 -2.75 9.59 -20.42
CA PRO A 146 -1.92 9.29 -21.58
C PRO A 146 -0.55 9.96 -21.54
N LEU A 147 -0.49 11.24 -21.09
CA LEU A 147 0.76 11.99 -20.96
C LEU A 147 1.62 11.47 -19.80
N LEU A 148 1.00 11.12 -18.66
CA LEU A 148 1.70 10.55 -17.53
C LEU A 148 2.21 9.13 -17.84
N ALA A 149 1.45 8.33 -18.59
CA ALA A 149 1.85 7.01 -19.02
C ALA A 149 3.08 7.04 -19.93
N ASP A 150 3.10 7.97 -20.90
CA ASP A 150 4.28 8.21 -21.76
C ASP A 150 5.50 8.61 -20.92
N LEU A 151 5.30 9.53 -19.97
CA LEU A 151 6.37 9.94 -19.06
C LEU A 151 6.93 8.77 -18.26
N PHE A 152 6.07 7.93 -17.68
CA PHE A 152 6.54 6.79 -16.87
C PHE A 152 7.18 5.67 -17.69
N ALA A 153 6.84 5.54 -18.95
CA ALA A 153 7.47 4.58 -19.86
C ALA A 153 8.92 4.94 -20.23
N ASP A 154 9.30 6.24 -20.11
CA ASP A 154 10.63 6.74 -20.45
C ASP A 154 11.72 6.39 -19.41
N TYR A 155 11.34 5.92 -18.20
CA TYR A 155 12.30 5.70 -17.11
C TYR A 155 12.41 4.22 -16.71
N PRO A 156 13.61 3.78 -16.27
CA PRO A 156 13.88 2.38 -15.93
C PRO A 156 13.39 2.04 -14.49
N PHE A 157 12.09 2.21 -14.25
CA PHE A 157 11.51 1.79 -12.97
C PHE A 157 11.53 0.28 -12.81
N ALA A 158 11.79 -0.19 -11.58
CA ALA A 158 11.68 -1.62 -11.25
C ALA A 158 10.24 -2.14 -11.46
N HIS A 159 9.25 -1.33 -11.15
CA HIS A 159 7.83 -1.52 -11.48
C HIS A 159 7.05 -0.22 -11.24
N VAL A 160 5.87 -0.12 -11.83
CA VAL A 160 4.95 1.02 -11.66
C VAL A 160 3.62 0.52 -11.14
N THR A 161 3.29 0.82 -9.89
CA THR A 161 1.96 0.52 -9.33
C THR A 161 0.97 1.62 -9.68
N ILE A 162 -0.09 1.26 -10.37
CA ILE A 162 -1.09 2.19 -10.92
C ILE A 162 -2.40 2.04 -10.17
N HIS A 163 -2.72 3.00 -9.29
CA HIS A 163 -4.07 3.10 -8.76
C HIS A 163 -4.97 3.74 -9.81
N VAL A 164 -5.86 2.95 -10.38
CA VAL A 164 -6.69 3.32 -11.53
C VAL A 164 -7.84 4.26 -11.15
N ARG A 165 -7.51 5.34 -10.44
CA ARG A 165 -8.34 6.49 -10.06
C ARG A 165 -7.53 7.78 -10.11
N THR A 166 -8.20 8.89 -10.35
CA THR A 166 -7.61 10.22 -10.18
C THR A 166 -7.49 10.59 -8.70
N THR A 167 -6.77 11.67 -8.40
CA THR A 167 -6.68 12.19 -7.02
C THR A 167 -8.04 12.70 -6.52
N ARG A 168 -8.83 13.32 -7.38
CA ARG A 168 -10.18 13.83 -7.05
C ARG A 168 -11.15 12.74 -6.66
N GLU A 169 -11.07 11.60 -7.29
CA GLU A 169 -11.91 10.42 -6.98
C GLU A 169 -11.57 9.77 -5.66
N GLN A 170 -10.38 10.02 -5.12
CA GLN A 170 -9.90 9.46 -3.85
C GLN A 170 -10.03 7.94 -3.80
N TYR A 171 -10.96 7.41 -2.98
CA TYR A 171 -11.20 5.98 -2.78
C TYR A 171 -12.66 5.57 -3.06
N THR A 172 -13.51 6.50 -3.45
CA THR A 172 -14.96 6.32 -3.60
C THR A 172 -15.45 6.48 -5.04
N GLY A 173 -14.68 7.14 -5.90
CA GLY A 173 -14.97 7.24 -7.33
C GLY A 173 -14.89 5.90 -8.07
N ALA A 174 -15.28 5.88 -9.32
CA ALA A 174 -15.15 4.70 -10.18
C ALA A 174 -13.68 4.30 -10.37
N VAL A 175 -13.43 3.04 -10.62
CA VAL A 175 -12.14 2.56 -11.12
C VAL A 175 -12.14 2.63 -12.65
N HIS A 176 -10.99 2.94 -13.22
CA HIS A 176 -10.76 3.10 -14.66
C HIS A 176 -9.76 2.04 -15.17
N PRO A 177 -10.17 0.76 -15.29
CA PRO A 177 -9.25 -0.32 -15.67
C PRO A 177 -8.68 -0.17 -17.09
N GLU A 178 -9.31 0.62 -17.96
CA GLU A 178 -8.79 1.02 -19.27
C GLU A 178 -7.47 1.81 -19.18
N ALA A 179 -7.22 2.47 -18.06
CA ALA A 179 -5.95 3.13 -17.82
C ALA A 179 -4.80 2.12 -17.62
N PHE A 180 -5.09 0.96 -17.03
CA PHE A 180 -4.11 -0.11 -16.92
C PHE A 180 -3.85 -0.77 -18.28
N GLU A 181 -4.87 -0.92 -19.11
CA GLU A 181 -4.72 -1.39 -20.49
C GLU A 181 -3.79 -0.46 -21.29
N LEU A 182 -4.00 0.86 -21.18
CA LEU A 182 -3.11 1.84 -21.80
C LEU A 182 -1.66 1.73 -21.29
N ALA A 183 -1.47 1.47 -19.98
CA ALA A 183 -0.15 1.28 -19.40
C ALA A 183 0.60 0.08 -20.02
N LEU A 184 -0.11 -1.03 -20.22
CA LEU A 184 0.44 -2.21 -20.94
C LEU A 184 0.81 -1.86 -22.39
N GLN A 185 -0.05 -1.15 -23.11
CA GLN A 185 0.17 -0.73 -24.51
C GLN A 185 1.36 0.23 -24.64
N LYS A 186 1.54 1.14 -23.68
CA LYS A 186 2.64 2.13 -23.64
C LYS A 186 3.98 1.53 -23.22
N GLY A 187 4.02 0.27 -22.77
CA GLY A 187 5.23 -0.39 -22.31
C GLY A 187 5.77 0.17 -20.98
N ILE A 188 4.88 0.61 -20.10
CA ILE A 188 5.28 0.97 -18.73
C ILE A 188 6.00 -0.22 -18.08
N PRO A 189 7.17 -0.02 -17.43
CA PRO A 189 7.93 -1.11 -16.82
C PRO A 189 7.13 -1.86 -15.75
N HIS A 190 6.96 -3.17 -15.91
CA HIS A 190 6.33 -4.09 -14.96
C HIS A 190 5.12 -3.49 -14.23
N PRO A 191 4.03 -3.15 -14.97
CA PRO A 191 2.90 -2.46 -14.38
C PRO A 191 2.16 -3.35 -13.37
N VAL A 192 1.89 -2.80 -12.18
CA VAL A 192 1.17 -3.45 -11.09
C VAL A 192 -0.22 -2.80 -10.97
N TYR A 193 -1.27 -3.58 -11.18
CA TYR A 193 -2.65 -3.08 -11.05
C TYR A 193 -3.01 -2.85 -9.58
N ASN A 194 -3.59 -1.68 -9.28
CA ASN A 194 -4.17 -1.39 -7.99
C ASN A 194 -5.53 -0.70 -8.15
N GLY A 195 -6.61 -1.34 -7.71
CA GLY A 195 -7.98 -0.81 -7.80
C GLY A 195 -9.02 -1.87 -7.46
N ASP A 196 -9.77 -1.66 -6.38
CA ASP A 196 -10.96 -2.42 -5.94
C ASP A 196 -10.95 -3.95 -6.10
N LEU A 197 -9.79 -4.58 -5.96
CA LEU A 197 -9.71 -6.03 -5.79
C LEU A 197 -10.06 -6.35 -4.34
N ARG A 198 -11.33 -6.67 -4.06
CA ARG A 198 -11.85 -6.87 -2.72
C ARG A 198 -12.22 -8.31 -2.43
N SER A 199 -12.43 -9.11 -3.46
CA SER A 199 -12.85 -10.51 -3.38
C SER A 199 -12.05 -11.39 -4.34
N LEU A 200 -12.19 -12.69 -4.20
CA LEU A 200 -11.62 -13.67 -5.14
C LEU A 200 -12.22 -13.51 -6.55
N GLU A 201 -13.50 -13.15 -6.62
CA GLU A 201 -14.24 -12.90 -7.85
C GLU A 201 -13.68 -11.68 -8.59
N ASP A 202 -13.37 -10.59 -7.88
CA ASP A 202 -12.75 -9.40 -8.47
C ASP A 202 -11.38 -9.73 -9.08
N VAL A 203 -10.59 -10.54 -8.38
CA VAL A 203 -9.26 -10.96 -8.88
C VAL A 203 -9.37 -11.89 -10.08
N ARG A 204 -10.35 -12.77 -10.12
CA ARG A 204 -10.61 -13.63 -11.28
C ARG A 204 -11.05 -12.81 -12.49
N ALA A 205 -12.01 -11.90 -12.31
CA ALA A 205 -12.46 -10.99 -13.36
C ALA A 205 -11.31 -10.11 -13.89
N PHE A 206 -10.44 -9.63 -12.99
CA PHE A 206 -9.22 -8.94 -13.40
C PHE A 206 -8.30 -9.82 -14.25
N ALA A 207 -8.02 -11.05 -13.82
CA ALA A 207 -7.13 -11.96 -14.53
C ALA A 207 -7.70 -12.38 -15.90
N GLU A 208 -9.02 -12.51 -16.02
CA GLU A 208 -9.69 -12.76 -17.31
C GLU A 208 -9.57 -11.56 -18.26
N ARG A 209 -9.72 -10.35 -17.73
CA ARG A 209 -9.60 -9.11 -18.51
C ARG A 209 -8.16 -8.82 -18.94
N PHE A 210 -7.19 -9.10 -18.07
CA PHE A 210 -5.78 -8.78 -18.26
C PHE A 210 -4.90 -10.04 -18.10
N PRO A 211 -4.97 -11.01 -19.04
CA PRO A 211 -4.27 -12.29 -18.89
C PRO A 211 -2.73 -12.17 -18.91
N THR A 212 -2.21 -11.05 -19.40
CA THR A 212 -0.77 -10.76 -19.43
C THR A 212 -0.28 -9.98 -18.19
N ALA A 213 -1.19 -9.59 -17.29
CA ALA A 213 -0.81 -8.87 -16.07
C ALA A 213 -0.07 -9.80 -15.10
N GLU A 214 1.13 -9.40 -14.72
CA GLU A 214 2.02 -10.20 -13.87
C GLU A 214 1.81 -9.94 -12.38
N ALA A 215 1.26 -8.78 -12.01
CA ALA A 215 1.18 -8.35 -10.63
C ALA A 215 -0.06 -7.52 -10.29
N VAL A 216 -0.51 -7.65 -9.04
CA VAL A 216 -1.58 -6.85 -8.44
C VAL A 216 -1.18 -6.34 -7.07
N MET A 217 -1.66 -5.15 -6.70
CA MET A 217 -1.55 -4.62 -5.35
C MET A 217 -2.93 -4.53 -4.71
N ILE A 218 -3.10 -5.18 -3.57
CA ILE A 218 -4.36 -5.26 -2.85
C ILE A 218 -4.24 -4.52 -1.51
N GLY A 219 -5.18 -3.62 -1.22
CA GLY A 219 -5.25 -2.89 0.04
C GLY A 219 -6.47 -3.30 0.86
N ARG A 220 -7.58 -2.60 0.64
CA ARG A 220 -8.84 -2.77 1.38
C ARG A 220 -9.36 -4.21 1.37
N GLY A 221 -9.16 -4.95 0.27
CA GLY A 221 -9.54 -6.35 0.17
C GLY A 221 -8.85 -7.22 1.24
N LEU A 222 -7.54 -7.04 1.45
CA LEU A 222 -6.78 -7.76 2.47
C LEU A 222 -7.09 -7.34 3.91
N LEU A 223 -7.61 -6.13 4.13
CA LEU A 223 -8.09 -5.72 5.46
C LEU A 223 -9.48 -6.28 5.75
N ALA A 224 -10.31 -6.45 4.72
CA ALA A 224 -11.65 -7.03 4.85
C ALA A 224 -11.60 -8.57 4.94
N ASP A 225 -10.76 -9.21 4.13
CA ASP A 225 -10.48 -10.65 4.14
C ASP A 225 -8.96 -10.86 4.21
N PRO A 226 -8.38 -11.04 5.40
CA PRO A 226 -6.94 -11.22 5.53
C PRO A 226 -6.42 -12.53 4.89
N ALA A 227 -7.30 -13.50 4.62
CA ALA A 227 -6.95 -14.72 3.89
C ALA A 227 -7.05 -14.57 2.35
N LEU A 228 -7.42 -13.41 1.81
CA LEU A 228 -7.67 -13.22 0.39
C LEU A 228 -6.48 -13.65 -0.48
N ALA A 229 -5.24 -13.27 -0.11
CA ALA A 229 -4.05 -13.66 -0.88
C ALA A 229 -3.85 -15.19 -0.88
N ARG A 230 -4.03 -15.83 0.26
CA ARG A 230 -4.01 -17.30 0.39
C ARG A 230 -5.09 -17.95 -0.48
N ARG A 231 -6.30 -17.38 -0.51
CA ARG A 231 -7.42 -17.87 -1.34
C ARG A 231 -7.15 -17.73 -2.85
N ILE A 232 -6.52 -16.64 -3.28
CA ILE A 232 -6.09 -16.44 -4.66
C ILE A 232 -5.13 -17.57 -5.09
N ARG A 233 -4.33 -18.10 -4.16
CA ARG A 233 -3.42 -19.23 -4.38
C ARG A 233 -4.06 -20.61 -4.19
N GLY A 234 -5.39 -20.68 -4.07
CA GLY A 234 -6.14 -21.93 -3.90
C GLY A 234 -6.23 -22.46 -2.46
N GLY A 235 -5.79 -21.66 -1.48
CA GLY A 235 -5.93 -21.99 -0.06
C GLY A 235 -7.33 -21.73 0.50
N LYS A 236 -7.52 -22.05 1.77
CA LYS A 236 -8.79 -21.96 2.48
C LYS A 236 -9.16 -20.51 2.81
N GLU A 237 -10.46 -20.23 2.98
CA GLU A 237 -10.92 -19.05 3.70
C GLU A 237 -10.50 -19.07 5.19
N ALA A 238 -10.52 -17.91 5.83
CA ALA A 238 -10.24 -17.81 7.25
C ALA A 238 -11.39 -18.40 8.09
N GLY A 239 -11.06 -19.33 8.96
CA GLY A 239 -11.99 -19.83 9.98
C GLY A 239 -12.17 -18.83 11.13
N LYS A 240 -13.25 -18.99 11.92
CA LYS A 240 -13.52 -18.14 13.10
C LYS A 240 -12.34 -18.13 14.08
N ASP A 241 -11.76 -19.27 14.40
CA ASP A 241 -10.65 -19.37 15.35
C ASP A 241 -9.38 -18.68 14.82
N GLU A 242 -9.15 -18.79 13.52
CA GLU A 242 -8.03 -18.12 12.84
C GLU A 242 -8.19 -16.59 12.86
N LEU A 243 -9.40 -16.08 12.62
CA LEU A 243 -9.72 -14.67 12.76
C LEU A 243 -9.62 -14.17 14.21
N ARG A 244 -10.06 -14.98 15.19
CA ARG A 244 -9.87 -14.67 16.62
C ARG A 244 -8.39 -14.55 16.96
N ASN A 245 -7.58 -15.52 16.55
CA ASN A 245 -6.13 -15.51 16.74
C ASN A 245 -5.48 -14.29 16.06
N TRP A 246 -5.89 -13.96 14.84
CA TRP A 246 -5.43 -12.78 14.11
C TRP A 246 -5.64 -11.48 14.90
N TYR A 247 -6.86 -11.20 15.34
CA TYR A 247 -7.17 -9.96 16.05
C TYR A 247 -6.53 -9.91 17.44
N THR A 248 -6.48 -11.05 18.14
CA THR A 248 -5.81 -11.14 19.45
C THR A 248 -4.32 -10.90 19.32
N ALA A 249 -3.64 -11.55 18.36
CA ALA A 249 -2.21 -11.38 18.13
C ALA A 249 -1.84 -9.95 17.76
N LEU A 250 -2.65 -9.28 16.93
CA LEU A 250 -2.47 -7.86 16.61
C LEU A 250 -2.63 -6.96 17.83
N TYR A 251 -3.67 -7.20 18.61
CA TYR A 251 -3.94 -6.41 19.81
C TYR A 251 -2.80 -6.53 20.82
N GLU A 252 -2.35 -7.74 21.10
CA GLU A 252 -1.24 -7.98 22.03
C GLU A 252 0.06 -7.35 21.51
N GLY A 253 0.41 -7.52 20.24
CA GLY A 253 1.57 -6.88 19.64
C GLY A 253 1.51 -5.34 19.68
N TRP A 254 0.34 -4.74 19.47
CA TRP A 254 0.18 -3.29 19.59
C TRP A 254 0.22 -2.81 21.05
N LYS A 255 -0.23 -3.60 22.03
CA LYS A 255 -0.10 -3.29 23.45
C LYS A 255 1.35 -3.22 23.95
N GLU A 256 2.25 -3.96 23.33
CA GLU A 256 3.68 -3.88 23.62
C GLU A 256 4.29 -2.53 23.18
N ARG A 257 3.67 -1.86 22.20
CA ARG A 257 4.15 -0.59 21.62
C ARG A 257 3.36 0.64 22.01
N PHE A 258 2.12 0.47 22.38
CA PHE A 258 1.18 1.55 22.65
C PHE A 258 0.40 1.25 23.94
N ASP A 259 -0.19 2.28 24.55
CA ASP A 259 -1.14 2.06 25.63
C ASP A 259 -2.39 1.26 25.13
N ARG A 260 -3.10 0.68 26.11
CA ARG A 260 -4.28 -0.15 25.86
C ARG A 260 -5.34 0.57 25.02
N THR A 261 -5.54 1.86 25.22
CA THR A 261 -6.57 2.65 24.52
C THR A 261 -6.22 2.81 23.05
N ILE A 262 -4.96 3.12 22.75
CA ILE A 262 -4.46 3.23 21.38
C ILE A 262 -4.55 1.85 20.67
N ALA A 263 -4.07 0.80 21.33
CA ALA A 263 -4.13 -0.56 20.76
C ALA A 263 -5.57 -0.97 20.42
N LEU A 264 -6.52 -0.74 21.34
CA LEU A 264 -7.93 -1.03 21.11
C LEU A 264 -8.52 -0.17 19.98
N GLY A 265 -8.15 1.10 19.91
CA GLY A 265 -8.55 2.00 18.82
C GLY A 265 -8.08 1.50 17.45
N ARG A 266 -6.85 0.98 17.36
CA ARG A 266 -6.30 0.39 16.14
C ARG A 266 -7.06 -0.86 15.70
N ILE A 267 -7.38 -1.76 16.65
CA ILE A 267 -8.20 -2.95 16.37
C ILE A 267 -9.58 -2.56 15.85
N LYS A 268 -10.26 -1.63 16.51
CA LYS A 268 -11.58 -1.16 16.04
C LYS A 268 -11.51 -0.59 14.63
N LYS A 269 -10.51 0.22 14.34
CA LYS A 269 -10.29 0.77 13.01
C LYS A 269 -10.05 -0.33 11.96
N LEU A 270 -9.25 -1.35 12.30
CA LEU A 270 -9.03 -2.50 11.42
C LEU A 270 -10.32 -3.29 11.18
N MET A 271 -11.11 -3.55 12.21
CA MET A 271 -12.36 -4.29 12.13
C MET A 271 -13.50 -3.55 11.42
N GLU A 272 -13.35 -2.25 11.15
CA GLU A 272 -14.30 -1.51 10.31
C GLU A 272 -14.35 -2.04 8.87
N TRP A 273 -13.24 -2.58 8.34
CA TRP A 273 -13.16 -3.09 6.96
C TRP A 273 -14.03 -4.33 6.73
N PRO A 274 -13.93 -5.42 7.51
CA PRO A 274 -14.82 -6.57 7.36
C PRO A 274 -16.27 -6.27 7.79
N SER A 275 -16.50 -5.10 8.39
CA SER A 275 -17.84 -4.61 8.78
C SER A 275 -18.40 -3.58 7.81
N GLU A 276 -17.75 -3.34 6.67
CA GLU A 276 -18.23 -2.40 5.65
C GLU A 276 -19.64 -2.83 5.16
N GLY A 277 -20.62 -1.91 5.21
CA GLY A 277 -22.03 -2.19 4.88
C GLY A 277 -22.86 -2.75 6.04
N ASP A 278 -22.27 -3.29 7.10
CA ASP A 278 -23.00 -3.83 8.26
C ASP A 278 -23.12 -2.80 9.39
N ILE A 279 -24.26 -2.11 9.43
CA ILE A 279 -24.56 -1.08 10.44
C ILE A 279 -24.61 -1.68 11.85
N ARG A 280 -25.11 -2.93 12.01
CA ARG A 280 -25.21 -3.61 13.31
C ARG A 280 -23.82 -3.91 13.87
N ARG A 281 -22.94 -4.51 13.05
CA ARG A 281 -21.55 -4.78 13.43
C ARG A 281 -20.81 -3.50 13.82
N LYS A 282 -20.90 -2.46 13.00
CA LYS A 282 -20.29 -1.15 13.30
C LYS A 282 -20.78 -0.56 14.61
N ARG A 283 -22.07 -0.70 14.94
CA ARG A 283 -22.61 -0.22 16.23
C ARG A 283 -22.09 -1.01 17.42
N LEU A 284 -21.98 -2.34 17.30
CA LEU A 284 -21.42 -3.21 18.34
C LEU A 284 -19.92 -2.89 18.56
N LEU A 285 -19.17 -2.77 17.48
CA LEU A 285 -17.74 -2.45 17.51
C LEU A 285 -17.47 -1.09 18.21
N ARG A 286 -18.28 -0.06 17.96
CA ARG A 286 -18.13 1.24 18.66
C ARG A 286 -18.34 1.12 20.16
N ARG A 287 -19.25 0.25 20.62
CA ARG A 287 -19.58 0.04 22.05
C ARG A 287 -18.64 -0.92 22.75
N ALA A 288 -17.86 -1.69 22.02
CA ALA A 288 -16.91 -2.63 22.59
C ALA A 288 -15.89 -1.90 23.47
N ASP A 289 -15.57 -2.43 24.63
CA ASP A 289 -14.66 -1.88 25.65
C ASP A 289 -13.37 -2.70 25.81
N GLY A 290 -13.28 -3.82 25.11
CA GLY A 290 -12.13 -4.73 25.10
C GLY A 290 -12.02 -5.54 23.82
N ILE A 291 -10.92 -6.30 23.71
CA ILE A 291 -10.64 -7.11 22.52
C ILE A 291 -11.71 -8.20 22.30
N GLU A 292 -12.15 -8.86 23.35
CA GLU A 292 -13.14 -9.94 23.27
C GLU A 292 -14.49 -9.43 22.73
N SER A 293 -14.95 -8.28 23.21
CA SER A 293 -16.18 -7.66 22.72
C SER A 293 -16.05 -7.16 21.28
N CYS A 294 -14.85 -6.74 20.84
CA CYS A 294 -14.58 -6.42 19.45
C CYS A 294 -14.63 -7.67 18.56
N ILE A 295 -14.00 -8.76 18.98
CA ILE A 295 -13.97 -10.04 18.25
C ILE A 295 -15.39 -10.61 18.14
N SER A 296 -16.13 -10.65 19.23
CA SER A 296 -17.54 -11.10 19.23
C SER A 296 -18.42 -10.29 18.27
N ALA A 297 -18.18 -8.98 18.18
CA ALA A 297 -18.94 -8.10 17.27
C ALA A 297 -18.69 -8.42 15.79
N VAL A 298 -17.50 -8.88 15.41
CA VAL A 298 -17.10 -9.03 14.00
C VAL A 298 -17.09 -10.51 13.57
N VAL A 299 -16.54 -11.39 14.39
CA VAL A 299 -16.37 -12.82 14.09
C VAL A 299 -17.59 -13.63 14.54
N GLY A 300 -18.33 -13.13 15.53
CA GLY A 300 -19.41 -13.83 16.19
C GLY A 300 -18.90 -14.73 17.33
N GLU A 301 -19.83 -15.35 18.04
CA GLU A 301 -19.53 -16.35 19.08
C GLU A 301 -19.05 -17.67 18.51
#